data_442b5c185928106739659f3db1993cf0
#
_entry.id   442b5c185928106739659f3db1993cf0
#
_cell.length_a   1.000
_cell.length_b   1.000
_cell.length_c   1.000
_cell.angle_alpha   90.00
_cell.angle_beta   90.00
_cell.angle_gamma   90.00
#
_symmetry.space_group_name_H-M   'P 1'
#
loop_
_entity.id
_entity.type
_entity.pdbx_description
1 polymer ?
#
loop_
_entity_poly.entity_id
_entity_poly.type
_entity_poly.pdbx_seq_one_letter_code
_entity_poly.pdbx_strand_id
1 'polypeptide(L)'
;MATLSRLYDDYETASTVVRALENAGVPAGDISLISNNAEGRIRTSSADGTGTGDAAGAGAGVGAMVGGAAGLLAGLGMIAIPGIGPVVAAGWLASTLAGAAAGGAAGGILGALSEAGIEESDAPVYAEGLRRGGAIVTVRVSDADRLRVENLLDRSSVNLPERAATYRSAGWTGFDPAAPYPVDRDRDILNKPRTF
;
A
#
# COMPACT_ATOMS: atom_id res chain seq x y z
N MET A 1 -20.60 -1.35 -6.60
CA MET A 1 -19.35 -0.73 -6.09
C MET A 1 -18.18 -1.60 -6.49
N ALA A 2 -17.16 -1.04 -7.10
CA ALA A 2 -15.93 -1.74 -7.49
C ALA A 2 -14.77 -1.31 -6.59
N THR A 3 -13.82 -2.20 -6.35
CA THR A 3 -12.56 -1.89 -5.68
C THR A 3 -11.45 -1.88 -6.73
N LEU A 4 -10.67 -0.81 -6.75
CA LEU A 4 -9.55 -0.63 -7.67
C LEU A 4 -8.26 -0.50 -6.87
N SER A 5 -7.24 -1.27 -7.20
CA SER A 5 -5.95 -1.23 -6.53
C SER A 5 -4.84 -1.01 -7.54
N ARG A 6 -3.84 -0.19 -7.18
CA ARG A 6 -2.64 0.03 -8.00
C ARG A 6 -1.39 0.08 -7.14
N LEU A 7 -0.31 -0.45 -7.69
CA LEU A 7 1.04 -0.40 -7.12
C LEU A 7 1.78 0.83 -7.64
N TYR A 8 2.55 1.47 -6.78
CA TYR A 8 3.41 2.61 -7.08
C TYR A 8 4.82 2.35 -6.57
N ASP A 9 5.81 3.00 -7.17
CA ASP A 9 7.20 2.79 -6.80
C ASP A 9 7.56 3.33 -5.42
N ASP A 10 6.84 4.35 -4.95
CA ASP A 10 7.13 5.01 -3.67
C ASP A 10 5.89 5.68 -3.06
N TYR A 11 6.04 6.10 -1.79
CA TYR A 11 5.01 6.80 -1.03
C TYR A 11 4.65 8.16 -1.64
N GLU A 12 5.60 8.92 -2.16
CA GLU A 12 5.36 10.28 -2.65
C GLU A 12 4.46 10.25 -3.89
N THR A 13 4.74 9.35 -4.81
CA THR A 13 3.91 9.11 -5.98
C THR A 13 2.49 8.68 -5.56
N ALA A 14 2.38 7.71 -4.66
CA ALA A 14 1.10 7.23 -4.15
C ALA A 14 0.32 8.34 -3.43
N SER A 15 0.97 9.15 -2.58
CA SER A 15 0.32 10.24 -1.86
C SER A 15 -0.17 11.36 -2.79
N THR A 16 0.54 11.58 -3.90
CA THR A 16 0.10 12.54 -4.93
C THR A 16 -1.17 12.05 -5.63
N VAL A 17 -1.25 10.75 -5.90
CA VAL A 17 -2.45 10.13 -6.49
C VAL A 17 -3.62 10.17 -5.49
N VAL A 18 -3.39 9.92 -4.21
CA VAL A 18 -4.43 10.07 -3.17
C VAL A 18 -5.02 11.48 -3.19
N ARG A 19 -4.18 12.52 -3.20
CA ARG A 19 -4.67 13.91 -3.29
C ARG A 19 -5.44 14.19 -4.57
N ALA A 20 -5.02 13.61 -5.70
CA ALA A 20 -5.73 13.75 -6.97
C ALA A 20 -7.13 13.10 -6.93
N LEU A 21 -7.25 11.93 -6.28
CA LEU A 21 -8.53 11.24 -6.08
C LEU A 21 -9.49 12.07 -5.22
N GLU A 22 -9.00 12.61 -4.11
CA GLU A 22 -9.80 13.44 -3.21
C GLU A 22 -10.23 14.74 -3.89
N ASN A 23 -9.33 15.39 -4.63
CA ASN A 23 -9.65 16.57 -5.45
C ASN A 23 -10.68 16.25 -6.55
N ALA A 24 -10.74 15.01 -7.00
CA ALA A 24 -11.76 14.52 -7.93
C ALA A 24 -13.08 14.15 -7.23
N GLY A 25 -13.18 14.34 -5.91
CA GLY A 25 -14.40 14.13 -5.13
C GLY A 25 -14.57 12.71 -4.59
N VAL A 26 -13.52 11.87 -4.63
CA VAL A 26 -13.57 10.55 -3.98
C VAL A 26 -13.48 10.75 -2.46
N PRO A 27 -14.44 10.21 -1.68
CA PRO A 27 -14.38 10.35 -0.22
C PRO A 27 -13.11 9.72 0.36
N ALA A 28 -12.47 10.40 1.30
CA ALA A 28 -11.26 9.90 1.97
C ALA A 28 -11.48 8.53 2.66
N GLY A 29 -12.70 8.28 3.16
CA GLY A 29 -13.07 6.98 3.75
C GLY A 29 -13.10 5.81 2.76
N ASP A 30 -13.16 6.08 1.46
CA ASP A 30 -13.12 5.07 0.40
C ASP A 30 -11.73 4.88 -0.19
N ILE A 31 -10.76 5.66 0.25
CA ILE A 31 -9.35 5.57 -0.17
C ILE A 31 -8.54 4.87 0.93
N SER A 32 -7.64 4.00 0.55
CA SER A 32 -6.63 3.41 1.42
C SER A 32 -5.26 3.54 0.79
N LEU A 33 -4.26 3.85 1.61
CA LEU A 33 -2.85 3.92 1.24
C LEU A 33 -2.04 3.03 2.16
N ILE A 34 -1.20 2.19 1.57
CA ILE A 34 -0.23 1.36 2.29
C ILE A 34 1.12 1.60 1.67
N SER A 35 2.14 1.86 2.46
CA SER A 35 3.51 2.03 1.97
C SER A 35 4.53 1.42 2.91
N ASN A 36 5.58 0.88 2.34
CA ASN A 36 6.73 0.44 3.11
C ASN A 36 7.39 1.65 3.80
N ASN A 37 7.78 1.47 5.06
CA ASN A 37 8.47 2.48 5.86
C ASN A 37 9.73 1.91 6.54
N ALA A 38 10.38 0.93 5.96
CA ALA A 38 11.58 0.32 6.52
C ALA A 38 12.72 1.32 6.73
N GLU A 39 12.75 2.39 5.95
CA GLU A 39 13.74 3.45 6.09
C GLU A 39 13.33 4.55 7.07
N GLY A 40 12.15 4.46 7.69
CA GLY A 40 11.65 5.44 8.66
C GLY A 40 11.46 6.85 8.10
N ARG A 41 11.33 6.97 6.77
CA ARG A 41 11.18 8.28 6.11
C ARG A 41 9.81 8.89 6.28
N ILE A 42 8.79 8.04 6.42
CA ILE A 42 7.41 8.49 6.60
C ILE A 42 7.18 8.68 8.09
N ARG A 43 6.99 9.93 8.51
CA ARG A 43 6.64 10.26 9.88
C ARG A 43 5.15 10.04 10.09
N THR A 44 4.80 9.17 11.03
CA THR A 44 3.42 9.00 11.48
C THR A 44 3.13 9.98 12.60
N SER A 45 1.94 10.57 12.60
CA SER A 45 1.52 11.53 13.62
C SER A 45 1.37 10.93 15.04
N SER A 46 1.52 9.61 15.17
CA SER A 46 1.46 8.89 16.46
C SER A 46 2.80 8.86 17.19
N ALA A 47 3.66 9.85 17.03
CA ALA A 47 5.01 9.91 17.60
C ALA A 47 5.09 10.39 19.06
N ASP A 48 4.03 10.24 19.86
CA ASP A 48 4.16 10.33 21.31
C ASP A 48 3.74 9.00 21.91
N GLY A 49 4.80 8.24 22.27
CA GLY A 49 4.75 6.90 22.77
C GLY A 49 3.82 6.71 23.95
N THR A 50 2.81 5.91 23.72
CA THR A 50 2.27 4.93 24.67
C THR A 50 1.22 4.12 23.95
N GLY A 51 1.46 2.85 23.72
CA GLY A 51 0.33 1.99 23.42
C GLY A 51 0.56 0.99 22.32
N THR A 52 1.12 -0.09 22.73
CA THR A 52 0.91 -1.42 22.18
C THR A 52 -0.56 -1.67 21.84
N GLY A 53 -0.85 -1.87 20.57
CA GLY A 53 -1.95 -2.72 20.12
C GLY A 53 -3.32 -2.10 19.89
N ASP A 54 -3.80 -1.18 20.72
CA ASP A 54 -5.21 -0.75 20.67
C ASP A 54 -5.49 0.55 19.88
N ALA A 55 -4.47 1.36 19.60
CA ALA A 55 -4.64 2.66 18.93
C ALA A 55 -4.64 2.61 17.40
N ALA A 56 -4.14 1.54 16.78
CA ALA A 56 -4.01 1.44 15.33
C ALA A 56 -5.38 1.35 14.60
N GLY A 57 -6.39 0.77 15.27
CA GLY A 57 -7.72 0.63 14.69
C GLY A 57 -8.59 1.88 14.81
N ALA A 58 -8.43 2.68 15.88
CA ALA A 58 -9.31 3.82 16.15
C ALA A 58 -8.85 5.11 15.45
N GLY A 59 -7.53 5.33 15.31
CA GLY A 59 -6.99 6.57 14.73
C GLY A 59 -7.18 6.69 13.22
N ALA A 60 -7.11 5.58 12.48
CA ALA A 60 -7.24 5.59 11.03
C ALA A 60 -8.68 5.92 10.56
N GLY A 61 -9.69 5.45 11.30
CA GLY A 61 -11.09 5.72 10.97
C GLY A 61 -11.52 7.16 11.26
N VAL A 62 -11.11 7.72 12.39
CA VAL A 62 -11.54 9.05 12.82
C VAL A 62 -10.81 10.15 12.04
N GLY A 63 -9.53 9.98 11.73
CA GLY A 63 -8.76 10.95 10.94
C GLY A 63 -9.28 11.11 9.51
N ALA A 64 -9.71 10.02 8.88
CA ALA A 64 -10.25 10.04 7.52
C ALA A 64 -11.64 10.69 7.45
N MET A 65 -12.47 10.58 8.50
CA MET A 65 -13.82 11.15 8.51
C MET A 65 -13.84 12.68 8.70
N VAL A 66 -12.85 13.26 9.37
CA VAL A 66 -12.87 14.65 9.82
C VAL A 66 -11.99 15.58 8.97
N GLY A 67 -11.00 15.06 8.26
CA GLY A 67 -9.92 15.88 7.70
C GLY A 67 -9.72 15.89 6.19
N GLY A 68 -10.50 15.13 5.39
CA GLY A 68 -10.21 15.02 3.95
C GLY A 68 -8.77 14.55 3.68
N ALA A 69 -8.13 15.07 2.60
CA ALA A 69 -6.77 14.70 2.19
C ALA A 69 -5.74 14.76 3.32
N ALA A 70 -5.78 15.84 4.07
CA ALA A 70 -4.90 16.05 5.21
C ALA A 70 -5.16 15.02 6.32
N GLY A 71 -6.41 14.63 6.52
CA GLY A 71 -6.80 13.67 7.56
C GLY A 71 -6.38 12.24 7.24
N LEU A 72 -6.52 11.80 5.99
CA LEU A 72 -6.08 10.45 5.58
C LEU A 72 -4.57 10.27 5.79
N LEU A 73 -3.78 11.20 5.27
CA LEU A 73 -2.32 11.13 5.38
C LEU A 73 -1.82 11.41 6.80
N ALA A 74 -2.56 12.18 7.61
CA ALA A 74 -2.25 12.39 9.01
C ALA A 74 -2.63 11.19 9.91
N GLY A 75 -3.59 10.38 9.48
CA GLY A 75 -4.03 9.16 10.16
C GLY A 75 -3.19 7.91 9.88
N LEU A 76 -1.99 8.06 9.31
CA LEU A 76 -1.09 6.93 9.05
C LEU A 76 -0.70 6.21 10.34
N GLY A 77 -1.06 4.95 10.44
CA GLY A 77 -0.60 4.03 11.48
C GLY A 77 0.59 3.19 11.02
N MET A 78 1.45 2.78 11.95
CA MET A 78 2.57 1.88 11.64
C MET A 78 2.21 0.45 12.03
N ILE A 79 2.43 -0.48 11.10
CA ILE A 79 2.18 -1.92 11.28
C ILE A 79 3.41 -2.67 10.82
N ALA A 80 3.84 -3.68 11.57
CA ALA A 80 4.90 -4.60 11.11
C ALA A 80 4.25 -5.84 10.49
N ILE A 81 4.53 -6.09 9.22
CA ILE A 81 4.01 -7.24 8.48
C ILE A 81 5.13 -8.25 8.27
N PRO A 82 4.95 -9.52 8.68
CA PRO A 82 5.93 -10.59 8.43
C PRO A 82 6.29 -10.67 6.93
N GLY A 83 7.57 -10.73 6.62
CA GLY A 83 8.10 -10.79 5.26
C GLY A 83 8.12 -9.47 4.48
N ILE A 84 7.46 -8.42 4.96
CA ILE A 84 7.44 -7.09 4.32
C ILE A 84 8.17 -6.05 5.17
N GLY A 85 8.14 -6.19 6.50
CA GLY A 85 8.72 -5.24 7.42
C GLY A 85 7.75 -4.17 7.89
N PRO A 86 8.25 -3.03 8.41
CA PRO A 86 7.40 -1.94 8.86
C PRO A 86 6.74 -1.23 7.67
N VAL A 87 5.42 -1.10 7.73
CA VAL A 87 4.61 -0.37 6.76
C VAL A 87 3.81 0.71 7.47
N VAL A 88 3.54 1.78 6.76
CA VAL A 88 2.52 2.75 7.15
C VAL A 88 1.26 2.50 6.34
N ALA A 89 0.12 2.55 7.01
CA ALA A 89 -1.16 2.32 6.37
C ALA A 89 -2.19 3.33 6.87
N ALA A 90 -3.06 3.76 5.99
CA ALA A 90 -4.21 4.61 6.28
C ALA A 90 -5.44 4.14 5.51
N GLY A 91 -6.62 4.48 6.01
CA GLY A 91 -7.88 4.11 5.42
C GLY A 91 -8.38 2.74 5.88
N TRP A 92 -9.45 2.28 5.27
CA TRP A 92 -10.17 1.07 5.69
C TRP A 92 -9.33 -0.22 5.59
N LEU A 93 -8.38 -0.29 4.64
CA LEU A 93 -7.53 -1.46 4.45
C LEU A 93 -6.47 -1.61 5.56
N ALA A 94 -6.16 -0.53 6.28
CA ALA A 94 -5.20 -0.60 7.39
C ALA A 94 -5.66 -1.56 8.49
N SER A 95 -6.96 -1.61 8.80
CA SER A 95 -7.52 -2.51 9.81
C SER A 95 -7.49 -3.98 9.36
N THR A 96 -7.74 -4.25 8.09
CA THR A 96 -7.66 -5.60 7.50
C THR A 96 -6.23 -6.13 7.58
N LEU A 97 -5.24 -5.28 7.24
CA LEU A 97 -3.83 -5.65 7.32
C LEU A 97 -3.35 -5.85 8.76
N ALA A 98 -3.81 -5.03 9.69
CA ALA A 98 -3.50 -5.18 11.11
C ALA A 98 -4.02 -6.52 11.65
N GLY A 99 -5.22 -6.93 11.26
CA GLY A 99 -5.79 -8.24 11.59
C GLY A 99 -4.99 -9.38 10.99
N ALA A 100 -4.58 -9.28 9.73
CA ALA A 100 -3.75 -10.27 9.05
C ALA A 100 -2.35 -10.40 9.67
N ALA A 101 -1.74 -9.28 10.08
CA ALA A 101 -0.45 -9.27 10.75
C ALA A 101 -0.52 -9.93 12.14
N ALA A 102 -1.58 -9.66 12.92
CA ALA A 102 -1.78 -10.21 14.25
C ALA A 102 -2.19 -11.70 14.23
N GLY A 103 -2.93 -12.11 13.20
CA GLY A 103 -3.50 -13.45 13.10
C GLY A 103 -2.49 -14.55 12.74
N GLY A 104 -1.29 -14.24 12.28
CA GLY A 104 -0.27 -15.21 11.86
C GLY A 104 -0.77 -16.26 10.87
N ALA A 105 -1.95 -16.05 10.32
CA ALA A 105 -2.74 -17.04 9.66
C ALA A 105 -2.23 -17.32 8.24
N ALA A 106 -2.56 -18.49 7.74
CA ALA A 106 -2.20 -19.02 6.42
C ALA A 106 -2.53 -18.15 5.20
N GLY A 107 -3.21 -17.01 5.40
CA GLY A 107 -3.50 -16.02 4.38
C GLY A 107 -2.60 -14.77 4.43
N GLY A 108 -2.11 -14.38 5.60
CA GLY A 108 -1.22 -13.22 5.77
C GLY A 108 -1.57 -12.02 4.90
N ILE A 109 -0.54 -11.35 4.39
CA ILE A 109 -0.67 -10.19 3.50
C ILE A 109 -1.38 -10.56 2.17
N LEU A 110 -1.17 -11.75 1.64
CA LEU A 110 -1.78 -12.15 0.36
C LEU A 110 -3.30 -12.24 0.49
N GLY A 111 -3.81 -12.85 1.59
CA GLY A 111 -5.24 -12.91 1.88
C GLY A 111 -5.84 -11.51 2.07
N ALA A 112 -5.17 -10.63 2.80
CA ALA A 112 -5.61 -9.25 2.98
C ALA A 112 -5.67 -8.46 1.66
N LEU A 113 -4.72 -8.68 0.75
CA LEU A 113 -4.73 -8.07 -0.57
C LEU A 113 -5.87 -8.62 -1.45
N SER A 114 -6.15 -9.92 -1.35
CA SER A 114 -7.28 -10.53 -2.06
C SER A 114 -8.63 -10.01 -1.53
N GLU A 115 -8.78 -9.86 -0.21
CA GLU A 115 -9.95 -9.20 0.38
C GLU A 115 -10.08 -7.74 -0.08
N ALA A 116 -8.98 -7.07 -0.37
CA ALA A 116 -8.95 -5.74 -0.95
C ALA A 116 -9.31 -5.71 -2.45
N GLY A 117 -9.70 -6.83 -3.04
CA GLY A 117 -10.09 -6.93 -4.45
C GLY A 117 -8.91 -7.03 -5.42
N ILE A 118 -7.71 -7.39 -4.94
CA ILE A 118 -6.57 -7.72 -5.79
C ILE A 118 -6.70 -9.20 -6.17
N GLU A 119 -6.54 -9.51 -7.46
CA GLU A 119 -6.57 -10.89 -7.93
C GLU A 119 -5.48 -11.73 -7.26
N GLU A 120 -5.80 -12.98 -6.90
CA GLU A 120 -4.85 -13.89 -6.25
C GLU A 120 -3.55 -14.06 -7.03
N SER A 121 -3.63 -14.04 -8.36
CA SER A 121 -2.48 -14.11 -9.27
C SER A 121 -1.54 -12.91 -9.14
N ASP A 122 -2.06 -11.75 -8.82
CA ASP A 122 -1.33 -10.49 -8.73
C ASP A 122 -0.87 -10.16 -7.31
N ALA A 123 -1.58 -10.67 -6.29
CA ALA A 123 -1.27 -10.41 -4.89
C ALA A 123 0.22 -10.65 -4.53
N PRO A 124 0.91 -11.70 -5.02
CA PRO A 124 2.34 -11.88 -4.77
C PRO A 124 3.21 -10.74 -5.33
N VAL A 125 2.85 -10.16 -6.48
CA VAL A 125 3.60 -9.06 -7.11
C VAL A 125 3.39 -7.76 -6.31
N TYR A 126 2.17 -7.51 -5.83
CA TYR A 126 1.86 -6.39 -4.93
C TYR A 126 2.63 -6.50 -3.61
N ALA A 127 2.62 -7.69 -2.98
CA ALA A 127 3.34 -7.93 -1.74
C ALA A 127 4.85 -7.73 -1.91
N GLU A 128 5.42 -8.24 -3.01
CA GLU A 128 6.83 -8.05 -3.34
C GLU A 128 7.16 -6.59 -3.63
N GLY A 129 6.29 -5.87 -4.36
CA GLY A 129 6.44 -4.45 -4.60
C GLY A 129 6.45 -3.63 -3.31
N LEU A 130 5.51 -3.94 -2.40
CA LEU A 130 5.47 -3.31 -1.08
C LEU A 130 6.74 -3.64 -0.27
N ARG A 131 7.20 -4.90 -0.27
CA ARG A 131 8.46 -5.32 0.39
C ARG A 131 9.67 -4.54 -0.13
N ARG A 132 9.71 -4.21 -1.41
CA ARG A 132 10.80 -3.47 -2.06
C ARG A 132 10.70 -1.94 -1.93
N GLY A 133 9.82 -1.44 -1.10
CA GLY A 133 9.72 -0.01 -0.81
C GLY A 133 8.59 0.72 -1.53
N GLY A 134 7.76 -0.01 -2.29
CA GLY A 134 6.61 0.53 -3.00
C GLY A 134 5.45 0.90 -2.09
N ALA A 135 4.40 1.42 -2.72
CA ALA A 135 3.15 1.77 -2.08
C ALA A 135 1.94 1.25 -2.87
N ILE A 136 0.85 0.96 -2.18
CA ILE A 136 -0.41 0.51 -2.76
C ILE A 136 -1.49 1.53 -2.44
N VAL A 137 -2.23 1.98 -3.44
CA VAL A 137 -3.46 2.75 -3.26
C VAL A 137 -4.63 1.88 -3.68
N THR A 138 -5.61 1.78 -2.80
CA THR A 138 -6.87 1.05 -3.03
C THR A 138 -8.03 1.99 -2.84
N VAL A 139 -9.00 1.94 -3.76
CA VAL A 139 -10.16 2.84 -3.77
C VAL A 139 -11.44 2.06 -4.00
N ARG A 140 -12.48 2.34 -3.21
CA ARG A 140 -13.84 1.87 -3.46
C ARG A 140 -14.58 2.93 -4.25
N VAL A 141 -15.16 2.54 -5.38
CA VAL A 141 -15.83 3.49 -6.29
C VAL A 141 -17.19 2.97 -6.74
N SER A 142 -18.06 3.91 -7.09
CA SER A 142 -19.31 3.58 -7.81
C SER A 142 -18.98 3.14 -9.24
N ASP A 143 -19.87 2.36 -9.85
CA ASP A 143 -19.69 1.94 -11.23
C ASP A 143 -19.68 3.13 -12.20
N ALA A 144 -20.38 4.22 -11.84
CA ALA A 144 -20.42 5.46 -12.64
C ALA A 144 -19.07 6.21 -12.64
N ASP A 145 -18.34 6.16 -11.53
CA ASP A 145 -17.04 6.86 -11.38
C ASP A 145 -15.83 6.00 -11.77
N ARG A 146 -16.06 4.72 -11.99
CA ARG A 146 -15.00 3.72 -12.19
C ARG A 146 -13.96 4.16 -13.22
N LEU A 147 -14.38 4.46 -14.43
CA LEU A 147 -13.45 4.84 -15.51
C LEU A 147 -12.67 6.12 -15.20
N ARG A 148 -13.30 7.09 -14.55
CA ARG A 148 -12.64 8.34 -14.15
C ARG A 148 -11.56 8.08 -13.12
N VAL A 149 -11.86 7.28 -12.11
CA VAL A 149 -10.94 6.94 -11.02
C VAL A 149 -9.81 6.03 -11.52
N GLU A 150 -10.13 5.05 -12.36
CA GLU A 150 -9.16 4.17 -13.01
C GLU A 150 -8.11 4.97 -13.80
N ASN A 151 -8.53 5.94 -14.61
CA ASN A 151 -7.63 6.83 -15.34
C ASN A 151 -6.72 7.68 -14.41
N LEU A 152 -7.20 8.05 -13.22
CA LEU A 152 -6.37 8.78 -12.25
C LEU A 152 -5.32 7.86 -11.61
N LEU A 153 -5.71 6.65 -11.27
CA LEU A 153 -4.82 5.64 -10.69
C LEU A 153 -3.72 5.22 -11.68
N ASP A 154 -4.07 5.03 -12.96
CA ASP A 154 -3.17 4.48 -13.96
C ASP A 154 -2.03 5.42 -14.39
N ARG A 155 -2.18 6.74 -14.19
CA ARG A 155 -1.20 7.74 -14.66
C ARG A 155 0.22 7.53 -14.18
N SER A 156 0.39 7.00 -12.98
CA SER A 156 1.70 6.83 -12.34
C SER A 156 1.85 5.44 -11.73
N SER A 157 0.93 4.53 -12.04
CA SER A 157 0.97 3.18 -11.53
C SER A 157 2.05 2.34 -12.21
N VAL A 158 2.52 1.36 -11.49
CA VAL A 158 3.45 0.35 -12.00
C VAL A 158 2.73 -0.56 -12.99
N ASN A 159 3.34 -0.82 -14.14
CA ASN A 159 2.88 -1.89 -15.04
C ASN A 159 3.18 -3.24 -14.38
N LEU A 160 2.14 -3.91 -13.85
CA LEU A 160 2.29 -5.15 -13.09
C LEU A 160 2.94 -6.29 -13.89
N PRO A 161 2.54 -6.60 -15.14
CA PRO A 161 3.19 -7.62 -15.96
C PRO A 161 4.68 -7.38 -16.16
N GLU A 162 5.08 -6.15 -16.46
CA GLU A 162 6.50 -5.78 -16.63
C GLU A 162 7.26 -5.88 -15.31
N ARG A 163 6.64 -5.45 -14.22
CA ARG A 163 7.22 -5.54 -12.89
C ARG A 163 7.44 -7.00 -12.48
N ALA A 164 6.45 -7.86 -12.68
CA ALA A 164 6.56 -9.28 -12.44
C ALA A 164 7.66 -9.93 -13.28
N ALA A 165 7.80 -9.55 -14.55
CA ALA A 165 8.87 -10.01 -15.41
C ALA A 165 10.25 -9.58 -14.89
N THR A 166 10.37 -8.32 -14.45
CA THR A 166 11.60 -7.78 -13.84
C THR A 166 11.97 -8.55 -12.57
N TYR A 167 11.02 -8.83 -11.69
CA TYR A 167 11.28 -9.60 -10.49
C TYR A 167 11.73 -11.03 -10.83
N ARG A 168 11.08 -11.70 -11.78
CA ARG A 168 11.47 -13.05 -12.21
C ARG A 168 12.86 -13.08 -12.84
N SER A 169 13.23 -12.10 -13.65
CA SER A 169 14.57 -12.01 -14.23
C SER A 169 15.67 -11.80 -13.17
N ALA A 170 15.32 -11.21 -12.02
CA ALA A 170 16.18 -11.07 -10.84
C ALA A 170 16.15 -12.31 -9.92
N GLY A 171 15.51 -13.41 -10.34
CA GLY A 171 15.47 -14.67 -9.56
C GLY A 171 14.29 -14.79 -8.59
N TRP A 172 13.32 -13.86 -8.63
CA TRP A 172 12.12 -13.99 -7.81
C TRP A 172 11.20 -15.09 -8.34
N THR A 173 10.83 -16.03 -7.48
CA THR A 173 9.97 -17.18 -7.81
C THR A 173 8.55 -17.05 -7.22
N GLY A 174 8.34 -16.07 -6.34
CA GLY A 174 7.07 -15.83 -5.64
C GLY A 174 7.32 -15.09 -4.34
N PHE A 175 6.26 -14.56 -3.73
CA PHE A 175 6.36 -13.92 -2.43
C PHE A 175 6.54 -14.97 -1.33
N ASP A 176 7.63 -14.87 -0.57
CA ASP A 176 7.92 -15.70 0.58
C ASP A 176 7.95 -14.81 1.85
N PRO A 177 6.99 -14.96 2.77
CA PRO A 177 6.97 -14.19 4.00
C PRO A 177 8.11 -14.54 4.97
N ALA A 178 8.78 -15.69 4.78
CA ALA A 178 9.94 -16.10 5.58
C ALA A 178 11.27 -15.61 5.00
N ALA A 179 11.27 -15.11 3.75
CA ALA A 179 12.48 -14.60 3.14
C ALA A 179 13.02 -13.37 3.89
N PRO A 180 14.33 -13.26 4.05
CA PRO A 180 14.94 -12.08 4.69
C PRO A 180 14.57 -10.82 3.90
N TYR A 181 14.35 -9.72 4.64
CA TYR A 181 14.07 -8.41 4.04
C TYR A 181 15.22 -8.03 3.10
N PRO A 182 14.92 -7.60 1.84
CA PRO A 182 15.98 -7.18 0.93
C PRO A 182 16.65 -5.92 1.46
N VAL A 183 17.89 -6.06 1.93
CA VAL A 183 18.72 -4.93 2.34
C VAL A 183 19.32 -4.30 1.10
N ASP A 184 18.91 -3.09 0.78
CA ASP A 184 19.51 -2.08 -0.13
C ASP A 184 20.14 -2.47 -1.49
N ARG A 185 20.38 -3.73 -1.80
CA ARG A 185 21.09 -4.12 -3.03
C ARG A 185 20.28 -4.00 -4.32
N ASP A 186 18.96 -4.01 -4.21
CA ASP A 186 18.08 -4.08 -5.38
C ASP A 186 17.53 -2.72 -5.85
N ARG A 187 17.73 -1.65 -5.07
CA ARG A 187 17.32 -0.28 -5.44
C ARG A 187 18.08 0.26 -6.63
N ASP A 188 19.37 -0.08 -6.75
CA ASP A 188 20.21 0.36 -7.88
C ASP A 188 19.75 -0.23 -9.21
N ILE A 189 19.07 -1.39 -9.18
CA ILE A 189 18.55 -2.04 -10.40
C ILE A 189 17.28 -1.35 -10.89
N LEU A 190 16.43 -0.87 -9.96
CA LEU A 190 15.15 -0.24 -10.30
C LEU A 190 15.30 1.26 -10.63
N ASN A 191 16.35 1.89 -10.10
CA ASN A 191 16.62 3.33 -10.25
C ASN A 191 17.64 3.66 -11.36
N LYS A 192 18.01 2.66 -12.18
CA LYS A 192 18.90 2.91 -13.31
C LYS A 192 18.15 3.77 -14.33
N PRO A 193 18.65 4.99 -14.65
CA PRO A 193 18.06 5.80 -15.69
C PRO A 193 18.07 5.00 -16.99
N ARG A 194 16.93 4.89 -17.64
CA ARG A 194 16.85 4.34 -19.00
C ARG A 194 17.71 5.22 -19.89
N THR A 195 18.87 4.76 -20.23
CA THR A 195 19.67 5.33 -21.33
C THR A 195 18.95 4.94 -22.63
N PHE A 196 18.34 5.94 -23.25
CA PHE A 196 17.80 5.84 -24.60
C PHE A 196 18.95 5.92 -25.60
#